data_44c6b70078c1ee449bc02235e6fd6f80
#
_entry.id   44c6b70078c1ee449bc02235e6fd6f80
#
_cell.length_a   1.000
_cell.length_b   1.000
_cell.length_c   1.000
_cell.angle_alpha   90.00
_cell.angle_beta   90.00
_cell.angle_gamma   90.00
#
_symmetry.space_group_name_H-M   'P 1'
#
loop_
_entity.id
_entity.type
_entity.pdbx_description
1 polymer ?
#
loop_
_entity_poly.entity_id
_entity_poly.type
_entity_poly.pdbx_seq_one_letter_code
_entity_poly.pdbx_strand_id
1 'polypeptide(L)'
;MVVTDALAPDGQWRYSEHWLSAGDKRIVPVPAGSHTDASLARRIAGGCRTAGVDAVLLVRPDAGAASAADRLPPSDRRLLTLPPPLLLIAASLEGAILFARPGFALVAGTSVFLAGAAPEGVDQGRARFARYARVAARQWPDLEATVRAFRPTHFVWKSPGDVPVGTATAQQLAFMGDFAAGRCTAADFAVGWLDARRRSQRRGERVRGPLETHLGHVFSLLEDYSIDERFKGPDDLSGDELKNAVIGLLREAE
;
A
#
# COMPACT_ATOMS: atom_id res chain seq x y z
N MET A 1 -21.37 16.05 10.01
CA MET A 1 -19.90 16.10 10.19
C MET A 1 -19.37 17.28 9.37
N VAL A 2 -18.73 18.25 10.00
CA VAL A 2 -18.23 19.46 9.35
C VAL A 2 -16.78 19.22 8.93
N VAL A 3 -16.30 19.91 7.89
CA VAL A 3 -14.92 19.76 7.37
C VAL A 3 -13.85 19.98 8.44
N THR A 4 -14.12 20.85 9.40
CA THR A 4 -13.28 21.12 10.55
C THR A 4 -13.13 19.94 11.51
N ASP A 5 -14.07 18.97 11.48
CA ASP A 5 -14.00 17.77 12.32
C ASP A 5 -12.81 16.86 11.93
N ALA A 6 -12.25 17.04 10.73
CA ALA A 6 -11.07 16.32 10.29
C ALA A 6 -9.77 16.81 10.92
N LEU A 7 -9.76 18.03 11.47
CA LEU A 7 -8.61 18.59 12.19
C LEU A 7 -8.82 18.50 13.69
N ALA A 8 -7.71 18.42 14.42
CA ALA A 8 -7.74 18.42 15.87
C ALA A 8 -8.31 19.75 16.41
N PRO A 9 -9.13 19.72 17.48
CA PRO A 9 -9.82 20.91 18.01
C PRO A 9 -8.89 21.91 18.71
N ASP A 10 -7.64 21.53 18.97
CA ASP A 10 -6.63 22.36 19.64
C ASP A 10 -5.96 23.39 18.72
N GLY A 11 -6.44 23.54 17.50
CA GLY A 11 -5.87 24.46 16.50
C GLY A 11 -4.56 23.98 15.86
N GLN A 12 -4.08 22.79 16.23
CA GLN A 12 -2.92 22.20 15.59
C GLN A 12 -3.29 21.55 14.26
N TRP A 13 -2.40 21.72 13.27
CA TRP A 13 -2.56 21.09 11.95
C TRP A 13 -2.19 19.60 12.01
N ARG A 14 -3.08 18.84 12.65
CA ARG A 14 -3.05 17.38 12.73
C ARG A 14 -4.45 16.81 12.58
N TYR A 15 -4.56 15.58 12.14
CA TYR A 15 -5.85 14.91 12.04
C TYR A 15 -6.49 14.70 13.41
N SER A 16 -7.81 14.86 13.46
CA SER A 16 -8.64 14.50 14.61
C SER A 16 -8.71 12.99 14.77
N GLU A 17 -8.55 12.48 15.99
CA GLU A 17 -8.70 11.06 16.30
C GLU A 17 -10.12 10.58 16.03
N HIS A 18 -11.11 11.41 16.30
CA HIS A 18 -12.51 11.12 16.02
C HIS A 18 -12.73 10.90 14.49
N TRP A 19 -12.19 11.78 13.65
CA TRP A 19 -12.30 11.64 12.20
C TRP A 19 -11.55 10.41 11.69
N LEU A 20 -10.39 10.09 12.24
CA LEU A 20 -9.60 8.91 11.86
C LEU A 20 -10.34 7.61 12.22
N SER A 21 -10.94 7.54 13.40
CA SER A 21 -11.69 6.36 13.87
C SER A 21 -12.98 6.12 13.08
N ALA A 22 -13.59 7.19 12.56
CA ALA A 22 -14.77 7.08 11.72
C ALA A 22 -14.41 6.46 10.36
N GLY A 23 -14.62 5.14 10.22
CA GLY A 23 -14.34 4.38 8.97
C GLY A 23 -12.94 3.80 8.88
N ASP A 24 -12.28 3.52 10.01
CA ASP A 24 -10.95 2.87 10.11
C ASP A 24 -9.92 3.47 9.14
N LYS A 25 -9.78 4.80 9.20
CA LYS A 25 -8.86 5.52 8.33
C LYS A 25 -7.41 5.30 8.76
N ARG A 26 -6.56 5.11 7.77
CA ARG A 26 -5.11 4.94 7.96
C ARG A 26 -4.34 6.13 7.41
N ILE A 27 -3.15 6.37 7.95
CA ILE A 27 -2.28 7.48 7.56
C ILE A 27 -1.04 6.94 6.86
N VAL A 28 -0.70 7.57 5.73
CA VAL A 28 0.53 7.34 4.97
C VAL A 28 1.26 8.67 4.81
N PRO A 29 2.42 8.86 5.44
CA PRO A 29 3.26 10.02 5.15
C PRO A 29 3.88 9.90 3.76
N VAL A 30 3.94 11.01 3.05
CA VAL A 30 4.50 11.10 1.70
C VAL A 30 5.48 12.28 1.60
N PRO A 31 6.54 12.15 0.80
CA PRO A 31 7.43 13.28 0.51
C PRO A 31 6.66 14.47 -0.06
N ALA A 32 7.00 15.66 0.37
CA ALA A 32 6.54 16.92 -0.20
C ALA A 32 7.68 17.95 -0.14
N GLY A 33 7.65 18.93 -1.04
CA GLY A 33 8.58 20.06 -1.02
C GLY A 33 8.10 21.18 -0.09
N SER A 34 8.35 22.44 -0.52
CA SER A 34 7.87 23.64 0.18
C SER A 34 6.42 24.01 -0.19
N HIS A 35 5.89 23.42 -1.25
CA HIS A 35 4.56 23.70 -1.78
C HIS A 35 3.92 22.39 -2.26
N THR A 36 2.60 22.41 -2.46
CA THR A 36 1.93 21.31 -3.15
C THR A 36 2.46 21.18 -4.57
N ASP A 37 2.51 19.95 -5.07
CA ASP A 37 3.02 19.62 -6.39
C ASP A 37 2.09 18.65 -7.15
N ALA A 38 2.47 18.32 -8.37
CA ALA A 38 1.73 17.37 -9.19
C ALA A 38 1.64 15.96 -8.55
N SER A 39 2.53 15.58 -7.63
CA SER A 39 2.47 14.32 -6.91
C SER A 39 1.34 14.31 -5.89
N LEU A 40 1.23 15.35 -5.06
CA LEU A 40 0.15 15.51 -4.10
C LEU A 40 -1.21 15.68 -4.80
N ALA A 41 -1.26 16.48 -5.89
CA ALA A 41 -2.46 16.64 -6.68
C ALA A 41 -2.95 15.31 -7.29
N ARG A 42 -2.05 14.48 -7.82
CA ARG A 42 -2.41 13.14 -8.32
C ARG A 42 -2.93 12.21 -7.23
N ARG A 43 -2.37 12.29 -6.02
CA ARG A 43 -2.81 11.48 -4.89
C ARG A 43 -4.23 11.81 -4.46
N ILE A 44 -4.56 13.10 -4.29
CA ILE A 44 -5.93 13.50 -3.93
C ILE A 44 -6.92 13.14 -5.04
N ALA A 45 -6.57 13.40 -6.31
CA ALA A 45 -7.40 13.05 -7.45
C ALA A 45 -7.60 11.53 -7.59
N GLY A 46 -6.56 10.74 -7.34
CA GLY A 46 -6.63 9.27 -7.32
C GLY A 46 -7.57 8.76 -6.25
N GLY A 47 -7.43 9.26 -5.02
CA GLY A 47 -8.30 8.90 -3.90
C GLY A 47 -9.76 9.28 -4.13
N CYS A 48 -10.01 10.49 -4.62
CA CYS A 48 -11.37 10.92 -4.99
C CYS A 48 -11.98 10.02 -6.06
N ARG A 49 -11.22 9.65 -7.08
CA ARG A 49 -11.68 8.77 -8.16
C ARG A 49 -12.09 7.39 -7.65
N THR A 50 -11.28 6.77 -6.80
CA THR A 50 -11.61 5.44 -6.25
C THR A 50 -12.77 5.49 -5.27
N ALA A 51 -12.95 6.61 -4.56
CA ALA A 51 -14.08 6.84 -3.66
C ALA A 51 -15.35 7.37 -4.38
N GLY A 52 -15.32 7.57 -5.71
CA GLY A 52 -16.46 8.08 -6.45
C GLY A 52 -16.82 9.54 -6.14
N VAL A 53 -15.83 10.36 -5.76
CA VAL A 53 -16.02 11.76 -5.32
C VAL A 53 -15.51 12.73 -6.37
N ASP A 54 -16.33 13.73 -6.70
CA ASP A 54 -16.07 14.72 -7.76
C ASP A 54 -15.47 16.03 -7.25
N ALA A 55 -15.37 16.23 -5.93
CA ALA A 55 -14.93 17.47 -5.33
C ALA A 55 -13.96 17.28 -4.16
N VAL A 56 -13.07 18.24 -4.05
CA VAL A 56 -12.13 18.44 -2.92
C VAL A 56 -12.45 19.75 -2.25
N LEU A 57 -12.43 19.76 -0.94
CA LEU A 57 -12.55 20.94 -0.11
C LEU A 57 -11.15 21.37 0.33
N LEU A 58 -10.76 22.59 -0.02
CA LEU A 58 -9.49 23.20 0.39
C LEU A 58 -9.71 24.05 1.64
N VAL A 59 -9.03 23.71 2.72
CA VAL A 59 -9.04 24.47 3.98
C VAL A 59 -7.66 25.09 4.20
N ARG A 60 -7.64 26.39 4.56
CA ARG A 60 -6.42 27.15 4.88
C ARG A 60 -6.62 27.95 6.18
N PRO A 61 -5.53 28.33 6.90
CA PRO A 61 -5.63 29.04 8.17
C PRO A 61 -6.24 30.45 8.06
N ASP A 62 -6.10 31.10 6.91
CA ASP A 62 -6.50 32.49 6.69
C ASP A 62 -8.01 32.66 6.40
N ALA A 63 -8.72 31.58 6.21
CA ALA A 63 -10.17 31.59 6.11
C ALA A 63 -10.75 31.78 7.51
N GLY A 64 -11.12 33.01 7.89
CA GLY A 64 -11.60 33.38 9.23
C GLY A 64 -12.63 32.42 9.84
N ALA A 65 -13.12 32.67 11.08
CA ALA A 65 -13.86 31.76 11.95
C ALA A 65 -15.09 31.02 11.38
N ALA A 66 -15.46 31.26 10.13
CA ALA A 66 -16.40 30.50 9.31
C ALA A 66 -15.64 29.99 8.07
N SER A 67 -14.64 29.13 8.25
CA SER A 67 -13.80 28.58 7.16
C SER A 67 -14.64 28.11 5.98
N ALA A 68 -14.87 28.99 5.04
CA ALA A 68 -15.41 28.61 3.74
C ALA A 68 -14.35 27.75 3.05
N ALA A 69 -14.54 26.43 3.13
CA ALA A 69 -13.72 25.52 2.37
C ALA A 69 -14.01 25.75 0.89
N ASP A 70 -13.00 26.12 0.11
CA ASP A 70 -13.15 26.24 -1.34
C ASP A 70 -13.43 24.86 -1.92
N ARG A 71 -14.59 24.70 -2.54
CA ARG A 71 -14.93 23.45 -3.25
C ARG A 71 -14.34 23.47 -4.64
N LEU A 72 -13.45 22.54 -4.93
CA LEU A 72 -12.70 22.46 -6.18
C LEU A 72 -12.83 21.07 -6.80
N PRO A 73 -12.81 20.95 -8.13
CA PRO A 73 -12.62 19.65 -8.77
C PRO A 73 -11.23 19.07 -8.39
N PRO A 74 -11.07 17.74 -8.24
CA PRO A 74 -9.80 17.13 -7.86
C PRO A 74 -8.64 17.37 -8.84
N SER A 75 -8.96 17.77 -10.08
CA SER A 75 -8.00 18.11 -11.14
C SER A 75 -7.69 19.60 -11.25
N ASP A 76 -8.20 20.43 -10.33
CA ASP A 76 -8.02 21.89 -10.41
C ASP A 76 -6.54 22.27 -10.26
N ARG A 77 -6.06 23.13 -11.18
CA ARG A 77 -4.67 23.62 -11.14
C ARG A 77 -4.37 24.48 -9.92
N ARG A 78 -5.39 25.06 -9.27
CA ARG A 78 -5.25 25.80 -8.00
C ARG A 78 -4.73 24.93 -6.85
N LEU A 79 -4.80 23.60 -6.99
CA LEU A 79 -4.21 22.66 -6.01
C LEU A 79 -2.70 22.55 -6.12
N LEU A 80 -2.08 23.17 -7.13
CA LEU A 80 -0.62 23.21 -7.31
C LEU A 80 -0.04 24.47 -6.68
N THR A 81 1.19 24.38 -6.21
CA THR A 81 1.98 25.51 -5.68
C THR A 81 1.42 26.20 -4.43
N LEU A 82 0.53 25.53 -3.69
CA LEU A 82 0.01 26.04 -2.43
C LEU A 82 1.02 25.82 -1.31
N PRO A 83 1.31 26.85 -0.47
CA PRO A 83 2.16 26.67 0.69
C PRO A 83 1.39 25.98 1.83
N PRO A 84 2.11 25.29 2.74
CA PRO A 84 1.51 24.83 4.00
C PRO A 84 1.30 26.02 4.97
N PRO A 85 0.40 25.91 5.96
CA PRO A 85 -0.44 24.72 6.20
C PRO A 85 -1.73 24.73 5.37
N LEU A 86 -2.15 23.55 4.94
CA LEU A 86 -3.44 23.34 4.27
C LEU A 86 -3.97 21.91 4.45
N LEU A 87 -5.28 21.76 4.30
CA LEU A 87 -5.95 20.47 4.22
C LEU A 87 -6.73 20.38 2.91
N LEU A 88 -6.48 19.33 2.14
CA LEU A 88 -7.28 18.92 1.01
C LEU A 88 -8.11 17.71 1.45
N ILE A 89 -9.42 17.84 1.52
CA ILE A 89 -10.29 16.75 1.97
C ILE A 89 -11.32 16.42 0.88
N ALA A 90 -11.51 15.12 0.60
CA ALA A 90 -12.56 14.66 -0.28
C ALA A 90 -13.94 15.07 0.28
N ALA A 91 -14.86 15.53 -0.56
CA ALA A 91 -16.16 16.02 -0.12
C ALA A 91 -17.01 14.98 0.60
N SER A 92 -16.73 13.68 0.41
CA SER A 92 -17.31 12.57 1.18
C SER A 92 -16.71 12.39 2.57
N LEU A 93 -15.63 13.09 2.91
CA LEU A 93 -14.84 12.97 4.15
C LEU A 93 -14.16 11.60 4.33
N GLU A 94 -14.10 10.77 3.29
CA GLU A 94 -13.45 9.46 3.33
C GLU A 94 -11.95 9.52 3.30
N GLY A 95 -11.37 10.63 2.85
CA GLY A 95 -9.93 10.79 2.81
C GLY A 95 -9.50 12.24 2.65
N ALA A 96 -8.24 12.49 2.99
CA ALA A 96 -7.65 13.82 2.96
C ALA A 96 -6.13 13.79 2.78
N ILE A 97 -5.57 14.93 2.39
CA ILE A 97 -4.14 15.24 2.44
C ILE A 97 -3.94 16.44 3.35
N LEU A 98 -3.25 16.24 4.44
CA LEU A 98 -2.81 17.30 5.35
C LEU A 98 -1.36 17.67 5.04
N PHE A 99 -1.15 18.89 4.60
CA PHE A 99 0.17 19.46 4.38
C PHE A 99 0.40 20.57 5.42
N ALA A 100 0.84 20.16 6.62
CA ALA A 100 0.97 21.04 7.77
C ALA A 100 2.26 21.90 7.73
N ARG A 101 3.32 21.37 7.13
CA ARG A 101 4.66 22.01 7.03
C ARG A 101 5.44 21.46 5.84
N PRO A 102 6.48 22.19 5.39
CA PRO A 102 7.36 21.68 4.32
C PRO A 102 8.04 20.35 4.66
N GLY A 103 8.40 19.60 3.63
CA GLY A 103 9.12 18.34 3.74
C GLY A 103 8.26 17.10 3.61
N PHE A 104 7.01 17.14 4.05
CA PHE A 104 6.10 15.99 3.92
C PHE A 104 4.63 16.41 4.02
N ALA A 105 3.77 15.53 3.52
CA ALA A 105 2.34 15.60 3.74
C ALA A 105 1.83 14.25 4.29
N LEU A 106 0.70 14.28 4.99
CA LEU A 106 0.02 13.09 5.51
C LEU A 106 -1.21 12.81 4.64
N VAL A 107 -1.22 11.67 3.96
CA VAL A 107 -2.38 11.15 3.26
C VAL A 107 -3.14 10.25 4.21
N ALA A 108 -4.40 10.54 4.49
CA ALA A 108 -5.24 9.72 5.36
C ALA A 108 -6.56 9.38 4.68
N GLY A 109 -7.10 8.20 4.96
CA GLY A 109 -8.40 7.81 4.42
C GLY A 109 -8.78 6.36 4.67
N THR A 110 -9.99 6.03 4.26
CA THR A 110 -10.50 4.65 4.19
C THR A 110 -9.67 3.81 3.22
N SER A 111 -9.82 2.50 3.27
CA SER A 111 -9.15 1.59 2.33
C SER A 111 -9.48 1.91 0.87
N VAL A 112 -10.73 2.31 0.58
CA VAL A 112 -11.19 2.70 -0.76
C VAL A 112 -10.46 3.95 -1.25
N PHE A 113 -10.42 5.00 -0.44
CA PHE A 113 -9.70 6.22 -0.78
C PHE A 113 -8.19 5.97 -0.96
N LEU A 114 -7.58 5.23 -0.04
CA LEU A 114 -6.15 4.94 -0.09
C LEU A 114 -5.74 4.05 -1.28
N ALA A 115 -6.63 3.22 -1.81
CA ALA A 115 -6.35 2.45 -3.03
C ALA A 115 -5.95 3.34 -4.21
N GLY A 116 -6.51 4.56 -4.30
CA GLY A 116 -6.14 5.55 -5.32
C GLY A 116 -5.10 6.57 -4.87
N ALA A 117 -5.14 6.99 -3.61
CA ALA A 117 -4.24 8.03 -3.08
C ALA A 117 -2.85 7.49 -2.69
N ALA A 118 -2.75 6.23 -2.30
CA ALA A 118 -1.52 5.53 -1.94
C ALA A 118 -1.50 4.11 -2.55
N PRO A 119 -1.45 4.00 -3.89
CA PRO A 119 -1.58 2.72 -4.59
C PRO A 119 -0.47 1.71 -4.23
N GLU A 120 0.65 2.19 -3.71
CA GLU A 120 1.70 1.36 -3.13
C GLU A 120 1.27 0.63 -1.84
N GLY A 121 0.15 1.01 -1.22
CA GLY A 121 -0.32 0.51 0.07
C GLY A 121 0.32 1.22 1.27
N VAL A 122 -0.35 1.11 2.43
CA VAL A 122 0.01 1.86 3.65
C VAL A 122 1.43 1.55 4.11
N ASP A 123 1.77 0.28 4.28
CA ASP A 123 3.06 -0.11 4.85
C ASP A 123 4.23 0.15 3.89
N GLN A 124 4.03 -0.08 2.60
CA GLN A 124 5.04 0.25 1.60
C GLN A 124 5.24 1.76 1.47
N GLY A 125 4.17 2.54 1.53
CA GLY A 125 4.22 4.00 1.58
C GLY A 125 5.02 4.50 2.78
N ARG A 126 4.75 3.98 3.98
CA ARG A 126 5.50 4.28 5.21
C ARG A 126 6.97 3.88 5.12
N ALA A 127 7.26 2.70 4.58
CA ALA A 127 8.65 2.24 4.37
C ALA A 127 9.39 3.11 3.34
N ARG A 128 8.71 3.54 2.27
CA ARG A 128 9.24 4.47 1.28
C ARG A 128 9.54 5.83 1.89
N PHE A 129 8.62 6.33 2.71
CA PHE A 129 8.82 7.58 3.43
C PHE A 129 9.99 7.51 4.42
N ALA A 130 10.17 6.40 5.15
CA ALA A 130 11.32 6.21 6.04
C ALA A 130 12.66 6.22 5.29
N ARG A 131 12.71 5.74 4.03
CA ARG A 131 13.91 5.86 3.18
C ARG A 131 14.16 7.30 2.75
N TYR A 132 13.12 8.01 2.34
CA TYR A 132 13.20 9.44 2.00
C TYR A 132 13.70 10.27 3.18
N ALA A 133 13.14 10.04 4.37
CA ALA A 133 13.51 10.78 5.57
C ALA A 133 15.00 10.66 5.91
N ARG A 134 15.63 9.50 5.72
CA ARG A 134 17.09 9.31 5.93
C ARG A 134 17.95 10.23 5.07
N VAL A 135 17.50 10.54 3.85
CA VAL A 135 18.24 11.41 2.92
C VAL A 135 17.91 12.88 3.18
N ALA A 136 16.63 13.18 3.48
CA ALA A 136 16.12 14.55 3.56
C ALA A 136 16.14 15.14 4.99
N ALA A 137 16.51 14.37 6.03
CA ALA A 137 16.49 14.79 7.44
C ALA A 137 17.33 16.05 7.70
N ARG A 138 18.44 16.25 6.96
CA ARG A 138 19.27 17.46 7.09
C ARG A 138 18.52 18.72 6.68
N GLN A 139 17.64 18.62 5.68
CA GLN A 139 16.82 19.73 5.20
C GLN A 139 15.53 19.90 6.01
N TRP A 140 14.96 18.77 6.50
CA TRP A 140 13.68 18.71 7.17
C TRP A 140 13.78 17.87 8.45
N PRO A 141 14.18 18.47 9.61
CA PRO A 141 14.43 17.74 10.87
C PRO A 141 13.22 16.95 11.40
N ASP A 142 12.00 17.42 11.13
CA ASP A 142 10.75 16.80 11.60
C ASP A 142 10.44 15.44 10.97
N LEU A 143 11.13 15.07 9.90
CA LEU A 143 10.89 13.81 9.21
C LEU A 143 11.14 12.59 10.11
N GLU A 144 12.13 12.64 10.99
CA GLU A 144 12.43 11.52 11.89
C GLU A 144 11.30 11.28 12.91
N ALA A 145 10.72 12.35 13.44
CA ALA A 145 9.56 12.24 14.34
C ALA A 145 8.36 11.63 13.62
N THR A 146 8.14 12.04 12.36
CA THR A 146 7.08 11.50 11.52
C THR A 146 7.30 10.01 11.21
N VAL A 147 8.53 9.58 10.93
CA VAL A 147 8.85 8.15 10.73
C VAL A 147 8.56 7.35 12.00
N ARG A 148 8.89 7.88 13.18
CA ARG A 148 8.60 7.21 14.46
C ARG A 148 7.11 7.08 14.72
N ALA A 149 6.32 8.10 14.39
CA ALA A 149 4.86 8.10 14.55
C ALA A 149 4.16 7.14 13.58
N PHE A 150 4.67 7.02 12.35
CA PHE A 150 4.06 6.22 11.28
C PHE A 150 5.00 5.11 10.82
N ARG A 151 5.41 4.25 11.74
CA ARG A 151 6.25 3.09 11.41
C ARG A 151 5.49 2.15 10.47
N PRO A 152 6.14 1.59 9.45
CA PRO A 152 5.54 0.48 8.72
C PRO A 152 5.32 -0.67 9.70
N THR A 153 4.13 -1.24 9.68
CA THR A 153 3.84 -2.47 10.40
C THR A 153 4.44 -3.59 9.54
N HIS A 154 5.68 -3.97 9.80
CA HIS A 154 6.32 -5.07 9.09
C HIS A 154 5.68 -6.37 9.57
N PHE A 155 4.60 -6.78 8.93
CA PHE A 155 4.21 -8.18 8.99
C PHE A 155 5.20 -8.95 8.14
N VAL A 156 6.15 -9.55 8.81
CA VAL A 156 7.05 -10.53 8.20
C VAL A 156 6.53 -11.88 8.64
N TRP A 157 5.93 -12.60 7.73
CA TRP A 157 5.42 -13.93 8.00
C TRP A 157 6.55 -14.94 7.96
N LYS A 158 6.65 -15.78 8.99
CA LYS A 158 7.68 -16.79 9.11
C LYS A 158 7.15 -18.21 8.90
N SER A 159 5.84 -18.38 9.07
CA SER A 159 5.13 -19.64 8.88
C SER A 159 3.87 -19.45 8.02
N PRO A 160 3.34 -20.52 7.39
CA PRO A 160 2.08 -20.45 6.67
C PRO A 160 0.89 -19.96 7.52
N GLY A 161 0.88 -20.32 8.83
CA GLY A 161 -0.17 -19.91 9.75
C GLY A 161 -0.19 -18.41 10.08
N ASP A 162 0.92 -17.70 9.84
CA ASP A 162 1.01 -16.25 10.05
C ASP A 162 0.38 -15.45 8.90
N VAL A 163 0.14 -16.11 7.75
CA VAL A 163 -0.25 -15.43 6.51
C VAL A 163 -1.75 -15.15 6.49
N PRO A 164 -2.19 -13.88 6.48
CA PRO A 164 -3.62 -13.54 6.48
C PRO A 164 -4.31 -14.00 5.20
N VAL A 165 -5.53 -14.48 5.32
CA VAL A 165 -6.42 -14.80 4.19
C VAL A 165 -6.59 -13.57 3.29
N GLY A 166 -6.64 -13.77 1.98
CA GLY A 166 -6.80 -12.69 0.99
C GLY A 166 -5.50 -11.99 0.57
N THR A 167 -4.36 -12.34 1.17
CA THR A 167 -3.04 -11.89 0.72
C THR A 167 -2.59 -12.65 -0.52
N ALA A 168 -1.65 -12.09 -1.29
CA ALA A 168 -1.10 -12.77 -2.44
C ALA A 168 -0.19 -13.95 -2.03
N THR A 169 0.47 -13.85 -0.88
CA THR A 169 1.22 -14.97 -0.28
C THR A 169 0.29 -16.11 0.13
N ALA A 170 -0.90 -15.82 0.70
CA ALA A 170 -1.91 -16.85 0.96
C ALA A 170 -2.37 -17.55 -0.33
N GLN A 171 -2.47 -16.83 -1.44
CA GLN A 171 -2.79 -17.40 -2.74
C GLN A 171 -1.68 -18.32 -3.25
N GLN A 172 -0.38 -17.99 -3.05
CA GLN A 172 0.72 -18.90 -3.39
C GLN A 172 0.58 -20.22 -2.61
N LEU A 173 0.31 -20.16 -1.30
CA LEU A 173 0.10 -21.35 -0.47
C LEU A 173 -1.13 -22.15 -0.90
N ALA A 174 -2.23 -21.48 -1.25
CA ALA A 174 -3.43 -22.13 -1.77
C ALA A 174 -3.17 -22.89 -3.09
N PHE A 175 -2.45 -22.28 -4.03
CA PHE A 175 -2.05 -22.93 -5.28
C PHE A 175 -1.21 -24.20 -5.03
N MET A 176 -0.30 -24.19 -4.06
CA MET A 176 0.48 -25.38 -3.71
C MET A 176 -0.44 -26.50 -3.18
N GLY A 177 -1.38 -26.17 -2.29
CA GLY A 177 -2.35 -27.14 -1.77
C GLY A 177 -3.29 -27.68 -2.85
N ASP A 178 -3.75 -26.83 -3.77
CA ASP A 178 -4.61 -27.23 -4.89
C ASP A 178 -3.89 -28.15 -5.85
N PHE A 179 -2.64 -27.86 -6.16
CA PHE A 179 -1.81 -28.66 -7.05
C PHE A 179 -1.47 -30.02 -6.44
N ALA A 180 -1.04 -30.05 -5.17
CA ALA A 180 -0.79 -31.28 -4.44
C ALA A 180 -2.02 -32.20 -4.40
N ALA A 181 -3.22 -31.60 -4.21
CA ALA A 181 -4.49 -32.32 -4.21
C ALA A 181 -5.00 -32.70 -5.60
N GLY A 182 -4.31 -32.32 -6.68
CA GLY A 182 -4.73 -32.61 -8.06
C GLY A 182 -5.92 -31.78 -8.55
N ARG A 183 -6.18 -30.62 -7.94
CA ARG A 183 -7.29 -29.71 -8.32
C ARG A 183 -6.92 -28.75 -9.46
N CYS A 184 -5.67 -28.69 -9.87
CA CYS A 184 -5.23 -27.92 -11.02
C CYS A 184 -4.09 -28.66 -11.76
N THR A 185 -3.85 -28.30 -13.04
CA THR A 185 -2.74 -28.81 -13.83
C THR A 185 -1.41 -28.16 -13.40
N ALA A 186 -0.28 -28.76 -13.81
CA ALA A 186 1.05 -28.20 -13.56
C ALA A 186 1.20 -26.79 -14.20
N ALA A 187 0.67 -26.61 -15.41
CA ALA A 187 0.69 -25.31 -16.09
C ALA A 187 -0.14 -24.26 -15.36
N ASP A 188 -1.37 -24.60 -14.93
CA ASP A 188 -2.22 -23.69 -14.16
C ASP A 188 -1.57 -23.30 -12.83
N PHE A 189 -0.97 -24.29 -12.13
CA PHE A 189 -0.20 -24.06 -10.93
C PHE A 189 0.93 -23.07 -11.17
N ALA A 190 1.77 -23.31 -12.17
CA ALA A 190 2.93 -22.46 -12.47
C ALA A 190 2.52 -21.03 -12.77
N VAL A 191 1.55 -20.82 -13.67
CA VAL A 191 1.04 -19.49 -14.04
C VAL A 191 0.43 -18.79 -12.81
N GLY A 192 -0.49 -19.46 -12.11
CA GLY A 192 -1.20 -18.90 -10.98
C GLY A 192 -0.28 -18.53 -9.82
N TRP A 193 0.68 -19.40 -9.50
CA TRP A 193 1.64 -19.19 -8.43
C TRP A 193 2.60 -18.03 -8.73
N LEU A 194 3.17 -17.98 -9.96
CA LEU A 194 4.05 -16.89 -10.38
C LEU A 194 3.33 -15.55 -10.39
N ASP A 195 2.07 -15.51 -10.81
CA ASP A 195 1.27 -14.30 -10.75
C ASP A 195 0.97 -13.86 -9.31
N ALA A 196 0.69 -14.80 -8.42
CA ALA A 196 0.53 -14.51 -7.00
C ALA A 196 1.85 -13.97 -6.40
N ARG A 197 3.02 -14.54 -6.76
CA ARG A 197 4.33 -14.03 -6.35
C ARG A 197 4.56 -12.59 -6.83
N ARG A 198 4.29 -12.28 -8.09
CA ARG A 198 4.40 -10.91 -8.62
C ARG A 198 3.48 -9.93 -7.87
N ARG A 199 2.25 -10.38 -7.53
CA ARG A 199 1.31 -9.56 -6.73
C ARG A 199 1.83 -9.35 -5.30
N SER A 200 2.37 -10.37 -4.63
CA SER A 200 2.91 -10.23 -3.28
C SER A 200 4.07 -9.23 -3.24
N GLN A 201 4.98 -9.29 -4.22
CA GLN A 201 6.07 -8.34 -4.36
C GLN A 201 5.59 -6.91 -4.58
N ARG A 202 4.60 -6.70 -5.47
CA ARG A 202 4.00 -5.39 -5.72
C ARG A 202 3.29 -4.82 -4.50
N ARG A 203 2.65 -5.67 -3.69
CA ARG A 203 1.98 -5.29 -2.44
C ARG A 203 2.96 -5.10 -1.27
N GLY A 204 4.23 -5.43 -1.44
CA GLY A 204 5.25 -5.32 -0.40
C GLY A 204 5.07 -6.35 0.72
N GLU A 205 4.39 -7.45 0.46
CA GLU A 205 4.28 -8.59 1.38
C GLU A 205 5.67 -9.18 1.61
N ARG A 206 5.99 -9.52 2.86
CA ARG A 206 7.32 -9.99 3.23
C ARG A 206 7.23 -11.31 3.96
N VAL A 207 8.02 -12.24 3.51
CA VAL A 207 8.26 -13.54 4.14
C VAL A 207 9.70 -13.61 4.62
N ARG A 208 9.97 -14.40 5.67
CA ARG A 208 11.31 -14.68 6.18
C ARG A 208 11.39 -16.08 6.77
N GLY A 209 12.65 -16.52 6.97
CA GLY A 209 12.93 -17.80 7.62
C GLY A 209 12.34 -18.98 6.87
N PRO A 210 11.74 -19.96 7.57
CA PRO A 210 11.25 -21.18 6.93
C PRO A 210 10.29 -20.93 5.77
N LEU A 211 9.35 -20.00 5.91
CA LEU A 211 8.41 -19.68 4.85
C LEU A 211 9.08 -19.08 3.61
N GLU A 212 10.10 -18.22 3.79
CA GLU A 212 10.88 -17.67 2.67
C GLU A 212 11.62 -18.77 1.91
N THR A 213 12.29 -19.65 2.67
CA THR A 213 12.99 -20.81 2.10
C THR A 213 12.03 -21.71 1.32
N HIS A 214 10.89 -22.01 1.91
CA HIS A 214 9.86 -22.86 1.32
C HIS A 214 9.32 -22.27 0.00
N LEU A 215 8.91 -21.02 -0.03
CA LEU A 215 8.46 -20.35 -1.26
C LEU A 215 9.59 -20.15 -2.27
N GLY A 216 10.83 -20.02 -1.80
CA GLY A 216 12.03 -19.98 -2.63
C GLY A 216 12.26 -21.30 -3.37
N HIS A 217 12.14 -22.43 -2.68
CA HIS A 217 12.26 -23.76 -3.32
C HIS A 217 11.19 -23.98 -4.39
N VAL A 218 9.93 -23.57 -4.12
CA VAL A 218 8.88 -23.65 -5.16
C VAL A 218 9.25 -22.81 -6.38
N PHE A 219 9.81 -21.61 -6.16
CA PHE A 219 10.25 -20.78 -7.27
C PHE A 219 11.34 -21.45 -8.11
N SER A 220 12.35 -22.06 -7.46
CA SER A 220 13.40 -22.80 -8.19
C SER A 220 12.84 -23.98 -8.97
N LEU A 221 11.91 -24.75 -8.40
CA LEU A 221 11.24 -25.83 -9.16
C LEU A 221 10.49 -25.31 -10.39
N LEU A 222 9.92 -24.09 -10.31
CA LEU A 222 9.24 -23.47 -11.45
C LEU A 222 10.19 -22.87 -12.47
N GLU A 223 11.45 -22.58 -12.12
CA GLU A 223 12.49 -22.22 -13.09
C GLU A 223 12.93 -23.43 -13.91
N ASP A 224 12.87 -24.63 -13.32
CA ASP A 224 13.20 -25.89 -13.98
C ASP A 224 11.97 -26.56 -14.66
N TYR A 225 10.81 -25.89 -14.68
CA TYR A 225 9.58 -26.38 -15.31
C TYR A 225 9.18 -25.53 -16.53
N SER A 226 9.11 -26.13 -17.70
CA SER A 226 8.65 -25.44 -18.90
C SER A 226 7.12 -25.49 -19.01
N ILE A 227 6.48 -24.31 -18.96
CA ILE A 227 5.01 -24.17 -19.10
C ILE A 227 4.54 -24.54 -20.52
N ASP A 228 5.35 -24.23 -21.52
CA ASP A 228 5.07 -24.53 -22.92
C ASP A 228 5.93 -25.73 -23.37
N GLU A 229 5.27 -26.83 -23.61
CA GLU A 229 5.94 -28.07 -24.03
C GLU A 229 6.85 -27.92 -25.26
N ARG A 230 6.61 -26.91 -26.10
CA ARG A 230 7.45 -26.61 -27.27
C ARG A 230 8.86 -26.14 -26.90
N PHE A 231 9.02 -25.65 -25.72
CA PHE A 231 10.30 -25.13 -25.17
C PHE A 231 10.89 -26.09 -24.12
N LYS A 232 10.26 -27.24 -23.89
CA LYS A 232 10.71 -28.21 -22.89
C LYS A 232 12.06 -28.80 -23.27
N GLY A 233 13.06 -28.58 -22.42
CA GLY A 233 14.37 -29.21 -22.53
C GLY A 233 14.40 -30.64 -21.96
N PRO A 234 15.47 -31.39 -22.22
CA PRO A 234 15.63 -32.76 -21.70
C PRO A 234 15.77 -32.80 -20.17
N ASP A 235 16.24 -31.72 -19.56
CA ASP A 235 16.47 -31.61 -18.13
C ASP A 235 15.31 -30.91 -17.38
N ASP A 236 14.27 -30.45 -18.11
CA ASP A 236 13.12 -29.81 -17.52
C ASP A 236 12.22 -30.79 -16.77
N LEU A 237 11.70 -30.38 -15.63
CA LEU A 237 10.78 -31.16 -14.82
C LEU A 237 9.51 -31.52 -15.61
N SER A 238 9.05 -32.75 -15.46
CA SER A 238 7.69 -33.12 -15.84
C SER A 238 6.66 -32.59 -14.84
N GLY A 239 5.38 -32.53 -15.27
CA GLY A 239 4.30 -32.13 -14.37
C GLY A 239 4.17 -33.02 -13.11
N ASP A 240 4.44 -34.31 -13.25
CA ASP A 240 4.40 -35.29 -12.16
C ASP A 240 5.58 -35.10 -11.19
N GLU A 241 6.78 -34.86 -11.71
CA GLU A 241 7.97 -34.58 -10.90
C GLU A 241 7.78 -33.27 -10.11
N LEU A 242 7.30 -32.20 -10.76
CA LEU A 242 6.97 -30.95 -10.13
C LEU A 242 5.94 -31.17 -9.00
N LYS A 243 4.88 -31.98 -9.27
CA LYS A 243 3.85 -32.26 -8.26
C LYS A 243 4.42 -33.02 -7.07
N ASN A 244 5.23 -34.04 -7.29
CA ASN A 244 5.87 -34.81 -6.23
C ASN A 244 6.80 -33.93 -5.38
N ALA A 245 7.57 -33.04 -6.00
CA ALA A 245 8.43 -32.09 -5.30
C ALA A 245 7.62 -31.12 -4.43
N VAL A 246 6.51 -30.56 -4.94
CA VAL A 246 5.63 -29.67 -4.17
C VAL A 246 4.96 -30.40 -2.99
N ILE A 247 4.55 -31.66 -3.16
CA ILE A 247 4.03 -32.50 -2.05
C ILE A 247 5.11 -32.69 -0.99
N GLY A 248 6.36 -32.95 -1.38
CA GLY A 248 7.48 -33.05 -0.44
C GLY A 248 7.65 -31.79 0.39
N LEU A 249 7.69 -30.63 -0.27
CA LEU A 249 7.80 -29.34 0.41
C LEU A 249 6.66 -29.07 1.40
N LEU A 250 5.41 -29.41 1.06
CA LEU A 250 4.27 -29.22 1.97
C LEU A 250 4.40 -30.05 3.25
N ARG A 251 4.93 -31.28 3.16
CA ARG A 251 5.15 -32.15 4.32
C ARG A 251 6.27 -31.67 5.24
N GLU A 252 7.28 -31.00 4.69
CA GLU A 252 8.37 -30.42 5.47
C GLU A 252 7.95 -29.16 6.25
N ALA A 253 6.83 -28.54 5.84
CA ALA A 253 6.32 -27.29 6.43
C ALA A 253 5.28 -27.53 7.54
N GLU A 254 4.81 -28.76 7.77
CA GLU A 254 3.95 -29.17 8.88
C GLU A 254 4.75 -29.44 10.15
#